data_f50f1f93cdf38d4f66b233b3721552f1
#
_entry.id   f50f1f93cdf38d4f66b233b3721552f1
#
_cell.length_a   1.000
_cell.length_b   1.000
_cell.length_c   1.000
_cell.angle_alpha   90.00
_cell.angle_beta   90.00
_cell.angle_gamma   90.00
#
_symmetry.space_group_name_H-M   'P 1'
#
loop_
_entity.id
_entity.type
_entity.pdbx_description
1 polymer ?
#
loop_
_entity_poly.entity_id
_entity_poly.type
_entity_poly.pdbx_seq_one_letter_code
_entity_poly.pdbx_strand_id
1 'polypeptide(L)'
;LDRVKLVYKLGGNAVHINFWSGIGVYKSVRELDLPLFLFFQKSGNKILTDKTHRYHIDWKVICKLAGMMGVDFIHAGMWGGYMDENENDLSETLDVLRKYNVLPSLSCGMHAGLIEFINKRFGVDYMANVGGAIHSHPGGSLSGVKALRQAIDGNYKVEYYQSIDKWGKI
;
A
#
# COMPACT_ATOMS: atom_id res chain seq x y z
N LEU A 1 -16.08 3.20 16.27
CA LEU A 1 -16.51 4.48 15.67
C LEU A 1 -16.07 5.70 16.51
N ASP A 2 -16.03 5.60 17.84
CA ASP A 2 -15.68 6.75 18.72
C ASP A 2 -14.26 7.27 18.47
N ARG A 3 -13.30 6.37 18.21
CA ARG A 3 -11.93 6.77 17.82
C ARG A 3 -11.90 7.56 16.51
N VAL A 4 -12.73 7.20 15.54
CA VAL A 4 -12.85 7.92 14.26
C VAL A 4 -13.40 9.34 14.50
N LYS A 5 -14.45 9.46 15.28
CA LYS A 5 -15.01 10.77 15.68
C LYS A 5 -13.99 11.62 16.42
N LEU A 6 -13.19 10.98 17.29
CA LEU A 6 -12.12 11.68 18.03
C LEU A 6 -11.04 12.19 17.08
N VAL A 7 -10.59 11.37 16.09
CA VAL A 7 -9.62 11.81 15.08
C VAL A 7 -10.13 13.04 14.35
N TYR A 8 -11.38 13.03 13.88
CA TYR A 8 -11.99 14.18 13.23
C TYR A 8 -12.04 15.41 14.14
N LYS A 9 -12.49 15.23 15.39
CA LYS A 9 -12.56 16.32 16.39
C LYS A 9 -11.19 16.95 16.66
N LEU A 10 -10.12 16.18 16.58
CA LEU A 10 -8.73 16.65 16.77
C LEU A 10 -8.10 17.22 15.49
N GLY A 11 -8.86 17.37 14.39
CA GLY A 11 -8.38 17.93 13.13
C GLY A 11 -7.64 16.93 12.22
N GLY A 12 -7.74 15.62 12.51
CA GLY A 12 -7.22 14.59 11.60
C GLY A 12 -8.06 14.53 10.32
N ASN A 13 -7.43 14.19 9.21
CA ASN A 13 -8.06 14.09 7.88
C ASN A 13 -8.07 12.65 7.31
N ALA A 14 -7.51 11.68 8.03
CA ALA A 14 -7.49 10.30 7.62
C ALA A 14 -7.53 9.35 8.82
N VAL A 15 -8.06 8.15 8.61
CA VAL A 15 -8.02 7.06 9.58
C VAL A 15 -7.52 5.78 8.92
N HIS A 16 -6.56 5.13 9.57
CA HIS A 16 -6.00 3.85 9.14
C HIS A 16 -6.62 2.74 10.00
N ILE A 17 -7.48 1.93 9.40
CA ILE A 17 -8.27 0.91 10.09
C ILE A 17 -7.76 -0.47 9.69
N ASN A 18 -7.48 -1.30 10.69
CA ASN A 18 -6.97 -2.65 10.44
C ASN A 18 -8.10 -3.59 9.98
N PHE A 19 -7.76 -4.52 9.08
CA PHE A 19 -8.61 -5.59 8.58
C PHE A 19 -9.40 -6.33 9.71
N TRP A 20 -8.76 -6.56 10.86
CA TRP A 20 -9.36 -7.23 12.01
C TRP A 20 -10.46 -6.45 12.72
N SER A 21 -10.65 -5.17 12.41
CA SER A 21 -11.81 -4.43 12.90
C SER A 21 -13.13 -4.90 12.28
N GLY A 22 -13.04 -5.79 11.29
CA GLY A 22 -14.16 -6.29 10.51
C GLY A 22 -14.48 -5.40 9.31
N ILE A 23 -14.77 -6.04 8.19
CA ILE A 23 -14.94 -5.33 6.91
C ILE A 23 -16.13 -4.34 6.93
N GLY A 24 -17.19 -4.64 7.69
CA GLY A 24 -18.36 -3.75 7.82
C GLY A 24 -18.09 -2.42 8.52
N VAL A 25 -16.99 -2.30 9.27
CA VAL A 25 -16.63 -1.05 9.96
C VAL A 25 -16.41 0.10 8.97
N TYR A 26 -15.84 -0.17 7.79
CA TYR A 26 -15.59 0.86 6.79
C TYR A 26 -16.88 1.50 6.29
N LYS A 27 -17.93 0.70 6.03
CA LYS A 27 -19.25 1.20 5.69
C LYS A 27 -19.81 2.07 6.83
N SER A 28 -19.76 1.60 8.08
CA SER A 28 -20.24 2.35 9.22
C SER A 28 -19.47 3.66 9.44
N VAL A 29 -18.18 3.71 9.08
CA VAL A 29 -17.42 4.98 9.13
C VAL A 29 -17.88 5.94 8.05
N ARG A 30 -18.17 5.46 6.82
CA ARG A 30 -18.72 6.31 5.75
C ARG A 30 -20.09 6.88 6.11
N GLU A 31 -20.93 6.09 6.77
CA GLU A 31 -22.25 6.53 7.24
C GLU A 31 -22.19 7.66 8.31
N LEU A 32 -21.02 7.93 8.91
CA LEU A 32 -20.80 9.11 9.75
C LEU A 32 -20.74 10.43 8.96
N ASP A 33 -20.59 10.35 7.64
CA ASP A 33 -20.45 11.50 6.73
C ASP A 33 -19.38 12.52 7.14
N LEU A 34 -18.26 12.02 7.67
CA LEU A 34 -17.10 12.83 8.04
C LEU A 34 -16.12 12.94 6.87
N PRO A 35 -15.51 14.12 6.63
CA PRO A 35 -14.54 14.34 5.56
C PRO A 35 -13.18 13.71 5.91
N LEU A 36 -13.16 12.40 6.07
CA LEU A 36 -11.98 11.61 6.41
C LEU A 36 -11.63 10.65 5.29
N PHE A 37 -10.38 10.56 4.94
CA PHE A 37 -9.85 9.48 4.13
C PHE A 37 -9.82 8.17 4.93
N LEU A 38 -10.30 7.08 4.32
CA LEU A 38 -10.26 5.74 4.89
C LEU A 38 -9.13 4.93 4.28
N PHE A 39 -8.17 4.53 5.11
CA PHE A 39 -7.07 3.68 4.71
C PHE A 39 -7.23 2.26 5.30
N PHE A 40 -7.34 1.27 4.43
CA PHE A 40 -7.50 -0.13 4.81
C PHE A 40 -6.14 -0.80 5.04
N GLN A 41 -5.89 -1.25 6.27
CA GLN A 41 -4.68 -1.97 6.64
C GLN A 41 -4.85 -3.48 6.44
N LYS A 42 -3.98 -4.07 5.61
CA LYS A 42 -4.02 -5.47 5.20
C LYS A 42 -3.52 -6.47 6.27
N SER A 43 -2.77 -6.03 7.27
CA SER A 43 -2.09 -6.93 8.24
C SER A 43 -3.03 -7.97 8.83
N GLY A 44 -2.58 -9.22 8.81
CA GLY A 44 -3.35 -10.37 9.33
C GLY A 44 -4.28 -11.04 8.30
N ASN A 45 -4.34 -10.50 7.07
CA ASN A 45 -5.23 -11.05 6.03
C ASN A 45 -4.96 -12.52 5.71
N LYS A 46 -3.73 -13.00 5.85
CA LYS A 46 -3.32 -14.37 5.47
C LYS A 46 -4.15 -15.47 6.16
N ILE A 47 -4.70 -15.22 7.34
CA ILE A 47 -5.62 -16.20 7.98
C ILE A 47 -6.83 -16.53 7.10
N LEU A 48 -7.26 -15.62 6.24
CA LEU A 48 -8.36 -15.82 5.30
C LEU A 48 -7.90 -15.94 3.84
N THR A 49 -6.73 -15.37 3.49
CA THR A 49 -6.33 -15.22 2.09
C THR A 49 -5.15 -16.10 1.68
N ASP A 50 -4.64 -16.93 2.57
CA ASP A 50 -3.57 -17.87 2.24
C ASP A 50 -4.08 -18.98 1.32
N LYS A 51 -3.54 -19.04 0.11
CA LYS A 51 -3.94 -20.00 -0.93
C LYS A 51 -3.61 -21.45 -0.57
N THR A 52 -2.79 -21.70 0.45
CA THR A 52 -2.51 -23.05 0.96
C THR A 52 -3.66 -23.61 1.81
N HIS A 53 -4.53 -22.76 2.30
CA HIS A 53 -5.72 -23.20 3.04
C HIS A 53 -6.79 -23.75 2.09
N ARG A 54 -7.41 -24.85 2.48
CA ARG A 54 -8.49 -25.47 1.71
C ARG A 54 -9.65 -24.49 1.42
N TYR A 55 -9.97 -23.65 2.38
CA TYR A 55 -10.96 -22.60 2.26
C TYR A 55 -10.26 -21.25 2.46
N HIS A 56 -10.17 -20.47 1.40
CA HIS A 56 -9.59 -19.14 1.44
C HIS A 56 -10.43 -18.16 0.61
N ILE A 57 -10.26 -16.88 0.87
CA ILE A 57 -10.85 -15.79 0.10
C ILE A 57 -9.72 -15.09 -0.65
N ASP A 58 -9.86 -14.97 -1.95
CA ASP A 58 -8.88 -14.22 -2.75
C ASP A 58 -8.82 -12.76 -2.29
N TRP A 59 -7.60 -12.21 -2.17
CA TRP A 59 -7.41 -10.84 -1.72
C TRP A 59 -8.16 -9.80 -2.59
N LYS A 60 -8.24 -10.03 -3.90
CA LYS A 60 -9.00 -9.16 -4.80
C LYS A 60 -10.50 -9.09 -4.48
N VAL A 61 -11.08 -10.13 -3.88
CA VAL A 61 -12.48 -10.11 -3.40
C VAL A 61 -12.61 -9.16 -2.22
N ILE A 62 -11.66 -9.21 -1.27
CA ILE A 62 -11.62 -8.26 -0.14
C ILE A 62 -11.45 -6.83 -0.65
N CYS A 63 -10.56 -6.60 -1.62
CA CYS A 63 -10.36 -5.30 -2.26
C CYS A 63 -11.63 -4.78 -2.93
N LYS A 64 -12.37 -5.64 -3.63
CA LYS A 64 -13.67 -5.29 -4.21
C LYS A 64 -14.66 -4.85 -3.14
N LEU A 65 -14.81 -5.63 -2.07
CA LEU A 65 -15.71 -5.29 -0.97
C LEU A 65 -15.29 -3.97 -0.29
N ALA A 66 -13.99 -3.74 -0.06
CA ALA A 66 -13.49 -2.50 0.48
C ALA A 66 -13.84 -1.29 -0.40
N GLY A 67 -13.66 -1.41 -1.72
CA GLY A 67 -14.05 -0.38 -2.68
C GLY A 67 -15.55 -0.09 -2.65
N MET A 68 -16.40 -1.13 -2.59
CA MET A 68 -17.85 -0.97 -2.45
C MET A 68 -18.26 -0.26 -1.15
N MET A 69 -17.45 -0.33 -0.11
CA MET A 69 -17.68 0.36 1.17
C MET A 69 -17.10 1.78 1.24
N GLY A 70 -16.52 2.26 0.13
CA GLY A 70 -16.01 3.63 0.05
C GLY A 70 -14.64 3.82 0.72
N VAL A 71 -13.78 2.82 0.74
CA VAL A 71 -12.37 2.96 1.15
C VAL A 71 -11.63 3.80 0.11
N ASP A 72 -10.77 4.73 0.53
CA ASP A 72 -9.97 5.56 -0.36
C ASP A 72 -8.61 4.95 -0.68
N PHE A 73 -7.99 4.32 0.31
CA PHE A 73 -6.66 3.70 0.19
C PHE A 73 -6.67 2.29 0.76
N ILE A 74 -5.95 1.36 0.13
CA ILE A 74 -5.81 -0.01 0.61
C ILE A 74 -4.41 -0.55 0.33
N HIS A 75 -3.84 -1.29 1.29
CA HIS A 75 -2.63 -2.06 1.03
C HIS A 75 -2.91 -3.17 0.02
N ALA A 76 -2.51 -2.95 -1.22
CA ALA A 76 -2.77 -3.89 -2.31
C ALA A 76 -1.87 -5.13 -2.24
N GLY A 77 -0.64 -4.95 -1.80
CA GLY A 77 0.42 -5.93 -1.81
C GLY A 77 1.70 -5.36 -2.38
N MET A 78 2.67 -6.21 -2.69
CA MET A 78 3.93 -5.83 -3.34
C MET A 78 4.50 -7.00 -4.12
N TRP A 79 4.91 -6.76 -5.35
CA TRP A 79 5.75 -7.65 -6.13
C TRP A 79 7.22 -7.18 -6.07
N GLY A 80 8.17 -8.12 -6.03
CA GLY A 80 9.60 -7.81 -5.91
C GLY A 80 10.04 -7.33 -4.53
N GLY A 81 9.15 -7.28 -3.55
CA GLY A 81 9.46 -7.03 -2.15
C GLY A 81 9.64 -8.32 -1.35
N TYR A 82 9.77 -8.21 -0.03
CA TYR A 82 9.99 -9.39 0.83
C TYR A 82 8.74 -10.25 1.07
N MET A 83 7.56 -9.82 0.65
CA MET A 83 6.32 -10.61 0.74
C MET A 83 6.09 -11.51 -0.47
N ASP A 84 6.86 -11.35 -1.53
CA ASP A 84 6.86 -12.15 -2.77
C ASP A 84 5.44 -12.49 -3.28
N GLU A 85 4.62 -11.47 -3.47
CA GLU A 85 3.31 -11.66 -4.06
C GLU A 85 3.43 -11.88 -5.57
N ASN A 86 2.60 -12.76 -6.11
CA ASN A 86 2.57 -13.05 -7.54
C ASN A 86 2.20 -11.80 -8.34
N GLU A 87 2.93 -11.53 -9.42
CA GLU A 87 2.75 -10.35 -10.27
C GLU A 87 1.34 -10.27 -10.87
N ASN A 88 0.79 -11.39 -11.34
CA ASN A 88 -0.54 -11.40 -11.93
C ASN A 88 -1.62 -11.15 -10.87
N ASP A 89 -1.49 -11.73 -9.68
CA ASP A 89 -2.42 -11.47 -8.57
C ASP A 89 -2.43 -10.00 -8.16
N LEU A 90 -1.23 -9.38 -8.13
CA LEU A 90 -1.13 -7.94 -7.88
C LEU A 90 -1.80 -7.13 -8.99
N SER A 91 -1.52 -7.44 -10.26
CA SER A 91 -2.13 -6.75 -11.41
C SER A 91 -3.66 -6.81 -11.34
N GLU A 92 -4.23 -8.00 -11.14
CA GLU A 92 -5.68 -8.18 -11.02
C GLU A 92 -6.26 -7.42 -9.83
N THR A 93 -5.54 -7.37 -8.72
CA THR A 93 -5.94 -6.59 -7.53
C THR A 93 -5.99 -5.09 -7.85
N LEU A 94 -4.95 -4.57 -8.53
CA LEU A 94 -4.90 -3.16 -8.94
C LEU A 94 -6.05 -2.81 -9.90
N ASP A 95 -6.36 -3.69 -10.84
CA ASP A 95 -7.46 -3.49 -11.78
C ASP A 95 -8.82 -3.44 -11.08
N VAL A 96 -9.01 -4.28 -10.06
CA VAL A 96 -10.21 -4.21 -9.21
C VAL A 96 -10.28 -2.86 -8.48
N LEU A 97 -9.19 -2.41 -7.86
CA LEU A 97 -9.16 -1.16 -7.10
C LEU A 97 -9.44 0.06 -7.98
N ARG A 98 -8.87 0.11 -9.18
CA ARG A 98 -9.12 1.19 -10.15
C ARG A 98 -10.60 1.33 -10.51
N LYS A 99 -11.33 0.22 -10.64
CA LYS A 99 -12.79 0.24 -10.94
C LYS A 99 -13.61 0.91 -9.85
N TYR A 100 -13.10 0.96 -8.62
CA TYR A 100 -13.77 1.57 -7.47
C TYR A 100 -13.12 2.91 -7.05
N ASN A 101 -12.19 3.46 -7.85
CA ASN A 101 -11.43 4.68 -7.53
C ASN A 101 -10.71 4.59 -6.17
N VAL A 102 -10.22 3.41 -5.80
CA VAL A 102 -9.41 3.20 -4.60
C VAL A 102 -7.95 3.28 -4.99
N LEU A 103 -7.18 4.14 -4.33
CA LEU A 103 -5.74 4.24 -4.55
C LEU A 103 -5.01 3.08 -3.88
N PRO A 104 -4.33 2.21 -4.65
CA PRO A 104 -3.56 1.12 -4.07
C PRO A 104 -2.32 1.64 -3.35
N SER A 105 -2.02 1.05 -2.21
CA SER A 105 -0.79 1.29 -1.48
C SER A 105 0.12 0.07 -1.64
N LEU A 106 1.30 0.28 -2.24
CA LEU A 106 2.32 -0.75 -2.40
C LEU A 106 3.28 -0.69 -1.21
N SER A 107 3.47 -1.80 -0.54
CA SER A 107 4.22 -1.89 0.72
C SER A 107 4.92 -3.23 0.87
N CYS A 108 5.73 -3.38 1.92
CA CYS A 108 6.43 -4.64 2.23
C CYS A 108 7.65 -4.89 1.33
N GLY A 109 8.59 -3.98 1.38
CA GLY A 109 9.88 -4.10 0.69
C GLY A 109 10.08 -3.17 -0.50
N MET A 110 9.18 -2.21 -0.71
CA MET A 110 9.35 -1.21 -1.75
C MET A 110 10.58 -0.34 -1.48
N HIS A 111 11.43 -0.18 -2.50
CA HIS A 111 12.67 0.62 -2.47
C HIS A 111 12.95 1.27 -3.83
N ALA A 112 13.97 2.12 -3.91
CA ALA A 112 14.28 2.91 -5.11
C ALA A 112 14.51 2.05 -6.37
N GLY A 113 15.10 0.86 -6.24
CA GLY A 113 15.38 -0.05 -7.35
C GLY A 113 14.15 -0.67 -8.01
N LEU A 114 12.98 -0.61 -7.37
CA LEU A 114 11.73 -1.16 -7.89
C LEU A 114 10.88 -0.12 -8.63
N ILE A 115 11.11 1.17 -8.41
CA ILE A 115 10.24 2.25 -8.91
C ILE A 115 10.06 2.19 -10.43
N GLU A 116 11.16 2.04 -11.17
CA GLU A 116 11.10 2.02 -12.64
C GLU A 116 10.26 0.85 -13.15
N PHE A 117 10.47 -0.35 -12.61
CA PHE A 117 9.71 -1.54 -12.98
C PHE A 117 8.23 -1.38 -12.63
N ILE A 118 7.93 -0.97 -11.40
CA ILE A 118 6.55 -0.77 -10.92
C ILE A 118 5.82 0.22 -11.83
N ASN A 119 6.43 1.36 -12.14
CA ASN A 119 5.83 2.37 -13.01
C ASN A 119 5.53 1.84 -14.42
N LYS A 120 6.46 1.08 -14.99
CA LYS A 120 6.28 0.48 -16.33
C LYS A 120 5.20 -0.61 -16.33
N ARG A 121 5.16 -1.42 -15.28
CA ARG A 121 4.30 -2.62 -15.25
C ARG A 121 2.90 -2.35 -14.74
N PHE A 122 2.78 -1.50 -13.72
CA PHE A 122 1.52 -1.28 -12.99
C PHE A 122 0.98 0.15 -13.12
N GLY A 123 1.74 1.07 -13.74
CA GLY A 123 1.40 2.48 -13.81
C GLY A 123 1.88 3.27 -12.61
N VAL A 124 1.52 4.56 -12.55
CA VAL A 124 2.01 5.52 -11.55
C VAL A 124 0.98 5.86 -10.47
N ASP A 125 -0.25 5.36 -10.62
CA ASP A 125 -1.35 5.65 -9.69
C ASP A 125 -1.32 4.70 -8.49
N TYR A 126 -0.39 4.94 -7.59
CA TYR A 126 -0.25 4.20 -6.34
C TYR A 126 0.41 5.05 -5.24
N MET A 127 0.18 4.68 -3.99
CA MET A 127 0.91 5.19 -2.84
C MET A 127 2.11 4.28 -2.57
N ALA A 128 3.31 4.83 -2.53
CA ALA A 128 4.53 4.11 -2.17
C ALA A 128 4.77 4.13 -0.67
N ASN A 129 4.64 2.98 0.01
CA ASN A 129 4.98 2.84 1.42
C ASN A 129 6.43 2.36 1.57
N VAL A 130 7.33 3.27 1.76
CA VAL A 130 8.78 3.09 1.65
C VAL A 130 9.54 3.35 2.96
N GLY A 131 8.86 3.38 4.11
CA GLY A 131 9.45 3.69 5.41
C GLY A 131 10.70 2.85 5.71
N GLY A 132 10.65 1.55 5.46
CA GLY A 132 11.79 0.65 5.64
C GLY A 132 13.00 1.05 4.78
N ALA A 133 12.80 1.33 3.50
CA ALA A 133 13.87 1.73 2.60
C ALA A 133 14.45 3.12 2.94
N ILE A 134 13.62 4.04 3.42
CA ILE A 134 14.08 5.35 3.87
C ILE A 134 14.97 5.22 5.11
N HIS A 135 14.45 4.62 6.17
CA HIS A 135 15.13 4.63 7.47
C HIS A 135 16.34 3.70 7.55
N SER A 136 16.37 2.64 6.74
CA SER A 136 17.53 1.73 6.68
C SER A 136 18.46 1.97 5.50
N HIS A 137 18.36 3.11 4.83
CA HIS A 137 19.31 3.49 3.78
C HIS A 137 20.73 3.62 4.37
N PRO A 138 21.80 3.16 3.66
CA PRO A 138 23.19 3.24 4.16
C PRO A 138 23.63 4.64 4.57
N GLY A 139 23.19 5.66 3.85
CA GLY A 139 23.46 7.08 4.15
C GLY A 139 22.45 7.74 5.10
N GLY A 140 21.60 6.94 5.79
CA GLY A 140 20.55 7.43 6.70
C GLY A 140 19.29 7.91 6.01
N SER A 141 18.29 8.33 6.80
CA SER A 141 16.94 8.63 6.32
C SER A 141 16.87 9.73 5.25
N LEU A 142 17.68 10.78 5.36
CA LEU A 142 17.74 11.85 4.36
C LEU A 142 18.18 11.30 3.00
N SER A 143 19.22 10.47 2.98
CA SER A 143 19.71 9.81 1.76
C SER A 143 18.67 8.85 1.20
N GLY A 144 17.93 8.14 2.06
CA GLY A 144 16.83 7.26 1.65
C GLY A 144 15.71 8.02 0.93
N VAL A 145 15.31 9.20 1.42
CA VAL A 145 14.34 10.08 0.73
C VAL A 145 14.89 10.55 -0.61
N LYS A 146 16.16 10.99 -0.65
CA LYS A 146 16.80 11.41 -1.90
C LYS A 146 16.87 10.28 -2.93
N ALA A 147 17.24 9.06 -2.51
CA ALA A 147 17.29 7.90 -3.39
C ALA A 147 15.94 7.61 -4.05
N LEU A 148 14.86 7.66 -3.29
CA LEU A 148 13.50 7.47 -3.83
C LEU A 148 13.10 8.60 -4.77
N ARG A 149 13.38 9.85 -4.41
CA ARG A 149 13.10 11.00 -5.29
C ARG A 149 13.86 10.89 -6.61
N GLN A 150 15.15 10.51 -6.55
CA GLN A 150 15.98 10.27 -7.74
C GLN A 150 15.39 9.15 -8.62
N ALA A 151 14.89 8.07 -8.01
CA ALA A 151 14.25 6.99 -8.76
C ALA A 151 12.96 7.45 -9.47
N ILE A 152 12.14 8.25 -8.80
CA ILE A 152 10.88 8.78 -9.36
C ILE A 152 11.16 9.77 -10.50
N ASP A 153 12.16 10.64 -10.34
CA ASP A 153 12.50 11.68 -11.31
C ASP A 153 13.39 11.17 -12.46
N GLY A 154 13.86 9.93 -12.40
CA GLY A 154 14.83 9.39 -13.36
C GLY A 154 16.21 10.05 -13.31
N ASN A 155 16.53 10.73 -12.21
CA ASN A 155 17.80 11.49 -12.02
C ASN A 155 18.70 10.79 -11.00
N TYR A 156 19.30 9.68 -11.42
CA TYR A 156 20.07 8.79 -10.58
C TYR A 156 21.40 9.38 -10.11
N LYS A 157 21.60 9.47 -8.79
CA LYS A 157 22.81 9.97 -8.13
C LYS A 157 23.31 8.98 -7.07
N VAL A 158 24.27 9.39 -6.26
CA VAL A 158 24.95 8.52 -5.29
C VAL A 158 23.99 7.80 -4.36
N GLU A 159 22.96 8.49 -3.86
CA GLU A 159 22.01 7.90 -2.92
C GLU A 159 21.18 6.80 -3.59
N TYR A 160 20.77 6.98 -4.85
CA TYR A 160 20.10 5.94 -5.63
C TYR A 160 21.00 4.70 -5.77
N TYR A 161 22.26 4.86 -6.16
CA TYR A 161 23.17 3.73 -6.33
C TYR A 161 23.45 3.01 -5.02
N GLN A 162 23.58 3.71 -3.91
CA GLN A 162 23.68 3.11 -2.56
C GLN A 162 22.43 2.29 -2.22
N SER A 163 21.25 2.74 -2.65
CA SER A 163 20.01 1.96 -2.50
C SER A 163 20.04 0.69 -3.35
N ILE A 164 20.54 0.78 -4.60
CA ILE A 164 20.69 -0.37 -5.50
C ILE A 164 21.69 -1.39 -4.95
N ASP A 165 22.82 -0.93 -4.42
CA ASP A 165 23.84 -1.82 -3.81
C ASP A 165 23.28 -2.61 -2.64
N LYS A 166 22.34 -2.02 -1.90
CA LYS A 166 21.74 -2.65 -0.72
C LYS A 166 20.58 -3.61 -1.06
N TRP A 167 19.70 -3.22 -1.98
CA TRP A 167 18.44 -3.94 -2.23
C TRP A 167 18.32 -4.50 -3.65
N GLY A 168 19.19 -4.13 -4.56
CA GLY A 168 19.14 -4.53 -5.95
C GLY A 168 18.28 -3.59 -6.81
N LYS A 169 18.31 -3.89 -8.11
CA LYS A 169 17.43 -3.31 -9.14
C LYS A 169 16.81 -4.46 -9.92
N ILE A 170 15.53 -4.36 -10.26
CA ILE A 170 14.84 -5.28 -11.16
C ILE A 170 14.64 -4.61 -12.51
#